data_a4af06b0364127434d4630594da2f49a
#
_entry.id   a4af06b0364127434d4630594da2f49a
#
_cell.length_a   1.000
_cell.length_b   1.000
_cell.length_c   1.000
_cell.angle_alpha   90.00
_cell.angle_beta   90.00
_cell.angle_gamma   90.00
#
_symmetry.space_group_name_H-M   'P 1'
#
loop_
_entity.id
_entity.type
_entity.pdbx_description
1 polymer ?
#
loop_
_entity_poly.entity_id
_entity_poly.type
_entity_poly.pdbx_seq_one_letter_code
_entity_poly.pdbx_strand_id
1 'polypeptide(L)'
;MSPLVSPLGRRNAGLAMLALALPRPAGAQAQDSGTILVPGPEDGGCARWAARAAAVLTRGLQRPANLRLSVLGGPDGVTAANRFATQEGGNDARFLVLPGWTCHVRLTGATRARFEPRGWLPLMLTWHGALLAGRGALPTRPLVPLRIAIPSPDAPEAAALAALDLLGITAQPVIGVPEAAFAAGEADALIVTGPDPAARARAMGAVPWYLLSTPAEGQLSEIPPFPVTSPAHRGVLAAVAGLQMRAALVMPALTPADTVAIWRRAAMRWPDEERAHPDLGLALIGTGAAGAFAILSPPPEATLAYRSWLDQRLGWRAG
;
A
#
# COMPACT_ATOMS: atom_id res chain seq x y z
N MET A 1 -8.40 -32.92 99.58
CA MET A 1 -9.48 -32.47 98.64
C MET A 1 -8.81 -31.98 97.41
N SER A 2 -8.80 -32.80 96.40
CA SER A 2 -8.10 -32.59 95.12
C SER A 2 -8.85 -31.76 94.17
N PRO A 3 -8.22 -30.96 93.37
CA PRO A 3 -8.81 -30.52 92.08
C PRO A 3 -8.22 -31.28 90.89
N LEU A 4 -9.10 -31.66 89.97
CA LEU A 4 -8.84 -32.29 88.73
C LEU A 4 -8.25 -31.29 87.72
N VAL A 5 -7.15 -31.69 87.07
CA VAL A 5 -6.50 -30.98 85.99
C VAL A 5 -6.97 -31.70 84.67
N SER A 6 -7.63 -30.95 83.81
CA SER A 6 -7.96 -31.40 82.46
C SER A 6 -6.86 -31.01 81.45
N PRO A 7 -6.46 -31.85 80.51
CA PRO A 7 -5.48 -31.46 79.48
C PRO A 7 -6.13 -30.76 78.27
N LEU A 8 -5.56 -29.63 77.90
CA LEU A 8 -5.86 -28.90 76.67
C LEU A 8 -5.39 -29.66 75.43
N GLY A 9 -6.33 -29.99 74.56
CA GLY A 9 -6.05 -30.58 73.27
C GLY A 9 -5.41 -29.55 72.30
N ARG A 10 -4.24 -29.85 71.78
CA ARG A 10 -3.60 -29.14 70.70
C ARG A 10 -4.36 -29.41 69.38
N ARG A 11 -5.12 -28.43 68.89
CA ARG A 11 -5.63 -28.41 67.51
C ARG A 11 -4.50 -27.90 66.62
N ASN A 12 -3.95 -28.82 65.82
CA ASN A 12 -3.07 -28.45 64.68
C ASN A 12 -3.93 -27.80 63.61
N ALA A 13 -3.81 -26.48 63.46
CA ALA A 13 -4.33 -25.75 62.31
C ALA A 13 -3.36 -25.94 61.17
N GLY A 14 -3.66 -26.88 60.24
CA GLY A 14 -2.98 -27.01 58.96
C GLY A 14 -3.34 -25.84 58.05
N LEU A 15 -2.42 -24.91 57.86
CA LEU A 15 -2.49 -23.89 56.83
C LEU A 15 -2.27 -24.59 55.48
N ALA A 16 -3.36 -24.92 54.76
CA ALA A 16 -3.30 -25.27 53.36
C ALA A 16 -2.99 -23.99 52.54
N MET A 17 -1.74 -23.84 52.15
CA MET A 17 -1.37 -22.83 51.12
C MET A 17 -2.01 -23.26 49.80
N LEU A 18 -3.13 -22.64 49.47
CA LEU A 18 -3.68 -22.64 48.09
C LEU A 18 -2.70 -21.83 47.23
N ALA A 19 -1.79 -22.53 46.54
CA ALA A 19 -0.99 -21.93 45.48
C ALA A 19 -1.97 -21.58 44.35
N LEU A 20 -2.44 -20.35 44.28
CA LEU A 20 -3.08 -19.77 43.11
C LEU A 20 -2.07 -19.87 41.97
N ALA A 21 -2.22 -20.90 41.14
CA ALA A 21 -1.59 -20.97 39.86
C ALA A 21 -2.19 -19.83 39.00
N LEU A 22 -1.55 -18.65 39.05
CA LEU A 22 -1.82 -17.61 38.08
C LEU A 22 -1.63 -18.23 36.70
N PRO A 23 -2.64 -18.15 35.81
CA PRO A 23 -2.45 -18.58 34.45
C PRO A 23 -1.24 -17.78 33.93
N ARG A 24 -0.16 -18.49 33.59
CA ARG A 24 0.91 -17.89 32.82
C ARG A 24 0.24 -17.27 31.61
N PRO A 25 0.48 -15.97 31.30
CA PRO A 25 0.03 -15.43 30.03
C PRO A 25 0.56 -16.41 28.99
N ALA A 26 -0.33 -16.96 28.19
CA ALA A 26 0.03 -17.75 27.04
C ALA A 26 0.95 -16.85 26.23
N GLY A 27 2.27 -17.03 26.42
CA GLY A 27 3.28 -16.22 25.75
C GLY A 27 2.93 -16.32 24.29
N ALA A 28 2.75 -15.18 23.63
CA ALA A 28 2.50 -15.12 22.21
C ALA A 28 3.52 -16.07 21.57
N GLN A 29 3.07 -17.23 21.13
CA GLN A 29 3.90 -18.17 20.41
C GLN A 29 4.32 -17.39 19.18
N ALA A 30 5.57 -16.92 19.15
CA ALA A 30 6.16 -16.34 17.96
C ALA A 30 5.91 -17.40 16.88
N GLN A 31 5.11 -17.01 15.90
CA GLN A 31 4.75 -17.93 14.82
C GLN A 31 6.04 -18.26 14.10
N ASP A 32 6.56 -19.48 14.32
CA ASP A 32 7.84 -19.94 13.77
C ASP A 32 7.75 -20.14 12.25
N SER A 33 6.56 -19.93 11.67
CA SER A 33 6.30 -20.07 10.22
C SER A 33 5.31 -19.03 9.73
N GLY A 34 5.39 -18.71 8.45
CA GLY A 34 4.46 -17.82 7.78
C GLY A 34 4.45 -18.02 6.27
N THR A 35 3.34 -17.60 5.66
CA THR A 35 3.19 -17.65 4.20
C THR A 35 3.00 -16.25 3.65
N ILE A 36 3.80 -15.89 2.66
CA ILE A 36 3.67 -14.66 1.89
C ILE A 36 3.05 -15.02 0.54
N LEU A 37 1.81 -14.58 0.30
CA LEU A 37 1.18 -14.68 -1.01
C LEU A 37 1.79 -13.63 -1.93
N VAL A 38 2.22 -14.05 -3.11
CA VAL A 38 2.96 -13.20 -4.07
C VAL A 38 2.23 -13.24 -5.41
N PRO A 39 1.81 -12.11 -5.99
CA PRO A 39 1.20 -12.07 -7.30
C PRO A 39 2.24 -12.15 -8.43
N GLY A 40 1.82 -12.66 -9.58
CA GLY A 40 2.62 -12.68 -10.79
C GLY A 40 3.52 -13.90 -10.95
N PRO A 41 4.46 -13.87 -11.90
CA PRO A 41 5.38 -14.97 -12.13
C PRO A 41 6.44 -15.06 -11.03
N GLU A 42 7.04 -16.26 -10.86
CA GLU A 42 8.05 -16.56 -9.83
C GLU A 42 9.32 -15.72 -9.95
N ASP A 43 9.68 -15.30 -11.15
CA ASP A 43 10.83 -14.44 -11.46
C ASP A 43 10.43 -12.95 -11.57
N GLY A 44 9.18 -12.61 -11.29
CA GLY A 44 8.62 -11.27 -11.41
C GLY A 44 9.15 -10.27 -10.37
N GLY A 45 8.84 -9.00 -10.59
CA GLY A 45 9.21 -7.91 -9.68
C GLY A 45 8.66 -8.10 -8.27
N CYS A 46 7.40 -8.58 -8.15
CA CYS A 46 6.78 -8.87 -6.86
C CYS A 46 7.48 -10.00 -6.12
N ALA A 47 7.91 -11.06 -6.82
CA ALA A 47 8.61 -12.18 -6.19
C ALA A 47 10.01 -11.76 -5.69
N ARG A 48 10.75 -10.98 -6.47
CA ARG A 48 12.04 -10.42 -6.02
C ARG A 48 11.88 -9.49 -4.83
N TRP A 49 10.86 -8.63 -4.84
CA TRP A 49 10.54 -7.75 -3.71
C TRP A 49 10.16 -8.57 -2.47
N ALA A 50 9.30 -9.60 -2.63
CA ALA A 50 8.89 -10.50 -1.55
C ALA A 50 10.07 -11.23 -0.91
N ALA A 51 11.03 -11.69 -1.72
CA ALA A 51 12.24 -12.36 -1.21
C ALA A 51 13.08 -11.43 -0.33
N ARG A 52 13.27 -10.16 -0.71
CA ARG A 52 13.95 -9.17 0.13
C ARG A 52 13.16 -8.89 1.40
N ALA A 53 11.84 -8.68 1.28
CA ALA A 53 10.97 -8.47 2.43
C ALA A 53 11.03 -9.62 3.43
N ALA A 54 10.96 -10.87 2.97
CA ALA A 54 11.10 -12.07 3.79
C ALA A 54 12.46 -12.13 4.50
N ALA A 55 13.55 -11.82 3.79
CA ALA A 55 14.89 -11.79 4.37
C ALA A 55 15.02 -10.72 5.47
N VAL A 56 14.47 -9.51 5.25
CA VAL A 56 14.44 -8.43 6.26
C VAL A 56 13.67 -8.86 7.50
N LEU A 57 12.47 -9.41 7.32
CA LEU A 57 11.64 -9.86 8.43
C LEU A 57 12.35 -10.95 9.24
N THR A 58 12.90 -11.96 8.55
CA THR A 58 13.61 -13.07 9.22
C THR A 58 14.81 -12.56 10.02
N ARG A 59 15.59 -11.62 9.50
CA ARG A 59 16.72 -11.00 10.23
C ARG A 59 16.27 -10.10 11.37
N GLY A 60 15.06 -9.54 11.30
CA GLY A 60 14.51 -8.63 12.32
C GLY A 60 13.85 -9.33 13.50
N LEU A 61 13.57 -10.64 13.39
CA LEU A 61 12.98 -11.44 14.45
C LEU A 61 14.04 -11.92 15.47
N GLN A 62 13.63 -12.04 16.72
CA GLN A 62 14.48 -12.61 17.79
C GLN A 62 14.70 -14.12 17.62
N ARG A 63 13.74 -14.81 17.02
CA ARG A 63 13.82 -16.23 16.67
C ARG A 63 13.64 -16.36 15.16
N PRO A 64 14.42 -17.24 14.50
CA PRO A 64 14.26 -17.47 13.08
C PRO A 64 12.85 -17.96 12.77
N ALA A 65 12.18 -17.30 11.82
CA ALA A 65 10.91 -17.77 11.27
C ALA A 65 11.11 -18.25 9.84
N ASN A 66 10.42 -19.32 9.46
CA ASN A 66 10.41 -19.81 8.09
C ASN A 66 9.29 -19.12 7.30
N LEU A 67 9.63 -18.14 6.47
CA LEU A 67 8.70 -17.44 5.59
C LEU A 67 8.69 -18.11 4.21
N ARG A 68 7.60 -18.79 3.88
CA ARG A 68 7.41 -19.42 2.57
C ARG A 68 6.76 -18.44 1.60
N LEU A 69 7.34 -18.26 0.43
CA LEU A 69 6.71 -17.55 -0.68
C LEU A 69 5.76 -18.51 -1.42
N SER A 70 4.52 -18.08 -1.61
CA SER A 70 3.50 -18.79 -2.38
C SER A 70 3.06 -17.90 -3.55
N VAL A 71 3.58 -18.20 -4.73
CA VAL A 71 3.26 -17.43 -5.93
C VAL A 71 1.89 -17.85 -6.45
N LEU A 72 1.03 -16.88 -6.67
CA LEU A 72 -0.29 -17.04 -7.26
C LEU A 72 -0.35 -16.25 -8.56
N GLY A 73 -0.67 -16.94 -9.64
CA GLY A 73 -0.76 -16.35 -10.98
C GLY A 73 -1.71 -15.16 -11.06
N GLY A 74 -1.59 -14.45 -12.18
CA GLY A 74 -2.28 -13.18 -12.45
C GLY A 74 -1.35 -11.99 -12.24
N PRO A 75 -0.92 -11.34 -13.35
CA PRO A 75 0.06 -10.24 -13.30
C PRO A 75 -0.47 -9.00 -12.60
N ASP A 76 -1.80 -8.86 -12.49
CA ASP A 76 -2.47 -7.74 -11.84
C ASP A 76 -2.67 -7.90 -10.33
N GLY A 77 -2.33 -9.06 -9.77
CA GLY A 77 -2.41 -9.34 -8.34
C GLY A 77 -3.82 -9.57 -7.77
N VAL A 78 -4.88 -9.45 -8.57
CA VAL A 78 -6.27 -9.58 -8.10
C VAL A 78 -6.55 -10.98 -7.54
N THR A 79 -6.03 -12.02 -8.19
CA THR A 79 -6.21 -13.41 -7.72
C THR A 79 -5.60 -13.60 -6.32
N ALA A 80 -4.39 -13.10 -6.11
CA ALA A 80 -3.71 -13.20 -4.82
C ALA A 80 -4.45 -12.39 -3.74
N ALA A 81 -4.91 -11.17 -4.07
CA ALA A 81 -5.67 -10.32 -3.16
C ALA A 81 -7.04 -10.92 -2.79
N ASN A 82 -7.78 -11.46 -3.75
CA ASN A 82 -9.04 -12.17 -3.48
C ASN A 82 -8.83 -13.37 -2.57
N ARG A 83 -7.79 -14.20 -2.83
CA ARG A 83 -7.47 -15.34 -1.99
C ARG A 83 -7.10 -14.92 -0.57
N PHE A 84 -6.29 -13.85 -0.45
CA PHE A 84 -5.92 -13.32 0.86
C PHE A 84 -7.14 -12.84 1.65
N ALA A 85 -8.08 -12.16 0.99
CA ALA A 85 -9.31 -11.65 1.61
C ALA A 85 -10.23 -12.77 2.13
N THR A 86 -10.21 -13.96 1.48
CA THR A 86 -11.08 -15.08 1.86
C THR A 86 -10.43 -16.09 2.83
N GLN A 87 -9.12 -15.97 3.05
CA GLN A 87 -8.42 -16.85 3.97
C GLN A 87 -8.58 -16.34 5.41
N GLU A 88 -9.58 -16.84 6.09
CA GLU A 88 -9.75 -16.64 7.53
C GLU A 88 -8.78 -17.52 8.31
N GLY A 89 -8.27 -16.97 9.42
CA GLY A 89 -7.59 -17.57 10.54
C GLY A 89 -6.82 -18.89 10.35
N GLY A 90 -5.61 -18.90 10.79
CA GLY A 90 -4.74 -20.05 10.97
C GLY A 90 -3.68 -19.68 12.01
N ASN A 91 -2.98 -20.67 12.55
CA ASN A 91 -1.92 -20.44 13.53
C ASN A 91 -0.67 -19.81 12.92
N ASP A 92 -0.51 -19.86 11.58
CA ASP A 92 0.64 -19.30 10.87
C ASP A 92 0.44 -17.84 10.47
N ALA A 93 1.51 -17.07 10.49
CA ALA A 93 1.47 -15.68 10.00
C ALA A 93 1.20 -15.65 8.50
N ARG A 94 0.27 -14.80 8.10
CA ARG A 94 -0.10 -14.63 6.69
C ARG A 94 0.15 -13.23 6.22
N PHE A 95 0.73 -13.15 5.04
CA PHE A 95 1.06 -11.89 4.40
C PHE A 95 0.63 -11.92 2.93
N LEU A 96 0.40 -10.75 2.40
CA LEU A 96 0.22 -10.54 0.97
C LEU A 96 1.21 -9.47 0.50
N VAL A 97 1.89 -9.73 -0.60
CA VAL A 97 2.52 -8.68 -1.39
C VAL A 97 1.45 -8.07 -2.28
N LEU A 98 1.15 -6.80 -2.03
CA LEU A 98 0.10 -6.07 -2.71
C LEU A 98 0.71 -4.95 -3.56
N PRO A 99 0.73 -5.06 -4.90
CA PRO A 99 1.09 -3.96 -5.79
C PRO A 99 0.01 -2.87 -5.82
N GLY A 100 0.39 -1.63 -6.04
CA GLY A 100 -0.56 -0.52 -6.13
C GLY A 100 -1.56 -0.67 -7.27
N TRP A 101 -1.11 -1.20 -8.39
CA TRP A 101 -1.97 -1.55 -9.52
C TRP A 101 -3.17 -2.42 -9.13
N THR A 102 -2.99 -3.38 -8.23
CA THR A 102 -4.08 -4.24 -7.74
C THR A 102 -5.19 -3.42 -7.09
N CYS A 103 -4.82 -2.44 -6.27
CA CYS A 103 -5.79 -1.52 -5.65
C CYS A 103 -6.47 -0.62 -6.69
N HIS A 104 -5.76 -0.20 -7.72
CA HIS A 104 -6.32 0.57 -8.83
C HIS A 104 -7.38 -0.21 -9.61
N VAL A 105 -7.15 -1.49 -9.91
CA VAL A 105 -8.16 -2.37 -10.54
C VAL A 105 -9.45 -2.41 -9.72
N ARG A 106 -9.34 -2.42 -8.38
CA ARG A 106 -10.51 -2.31 -7.51
C ARG A 106 -11.14 -0.92 -7.55
N LEU A 107 -10.32 0.15 -7.55
CA LEU A 107 -10.79 1.53 -7.63
C LEU A 107 -11.64 1.76 -8.88
N THR A 108 -11.23 1.25 -10.04
CA THR A 108 -11.97 1.37 -11.31
C THR A 108 -13.25 0.52 -11.34
N GLY A 109 -13.44 -0.40 -10.39
CA GLY A 109 -14.68 -1.16 -10.24
C GLY A 109 -14.70 -2.50 -10.96
N ALA A 110 -13.56 -3.03 -11.39
CA ALA A 110 -13.50 -4.34 -12.03
C ALA A 110 -14.18 -5.41 -11.16
N THR A 111 -15.20 -6.10 -11.73
CA THR A 111 -16.07 -7.04 -11.01
C THR A 111 -15.32 -8.24 -10.42
N ARG A 112 -14.15 -8.57 -10.99
CA ARG A 112 -13.26 -9.63 -10.52
C ARG A 112 -12.50 -9.24 -9.22
N ALA A 113 -12.40 -7.95 -8.86
CA ALA A 113 -11.72 -7.47 -7.65
C ALA A 113 -12.69 -7.49 -6.45
N ARG A 114 -12.73 -8.63 -5.74
CA ARG A 114 -13.67 -8.91 -4.64
C ARG A 114 -13.07 -8.73 -3.25
N PHE A 115 -11.96 -8.04 -3.13
CA PHE A 115 -11.26 -7.76 -1.87
C PHE A 115 -11.48 -6.32 -1.41
N GLU A 116 -11.33 -6.08 -0.10
CA GLU A 116 -11.37 -4.74 0.50
C GLU A 116 -10.10 -4.50 1.31
N PRO A 117 -9.13 -3.71 0.82
CA PRO A 117 -7.85 -3.54 1.48
C PRO A 117 -7.89 -2.59 2.69
N ARG A 118 -8.98 -1.82 2.89
CA ARG A 118 -9.08 -0.80 3.95
C ARG A 118 -8.75 -1.30 5.35
N GLY A 119 -9.11 -2.53 5.66
CA GLY A 119 -8.83 -3.14 6.96
C GLY A 119 -7.47 -3.82 7.07
N TRP A 120 -6.75 -3.99 5.97
CA TRP A 120 -5.46 -4.68 5.99
C TRP A 120 -4.40 -3.83 6.68
N LEU A 121 -3.43 -4.50 7.32
CA LEU A 121 -2.43 -3.88 8.17
C LEU A 121 -1.08 -3.83 7.43
N PRO A 122 -0.69 -2.69 6.85
CA PRO A 122 0.61 -2.58 6.19
C PRO A 122 1.74 -2.63 7.22
N LEU A 123 2.75 -3.44 6.94
CA LEU A 123 3.98 -3.54 7.72
C LEU A 123 5.05 -2.63 7.15
N MET A 124 5.25 -2.73 5.84
CA MET A 124 6.23 -1.98 5.07
C MET A 124 5.77 -1.89 3.63
N LEU A 125 6.24 -0.88 2.92
CA LEU A 125 5.99 -0.72 1.50
C LEU A 125 7.13 0.07 0.83
N THR A 126 7.19 -0.02 -0.51
CA THR A 126 8.05 0.80 -1.36
C THR A 126 7.18 1.73 -2.17
N TRP A 127 7.51 3.02 -2.12
CA TRP A 127 6.75 4.11 -2.71
C TRP A 127 7.58 4.91 -3.68
N HIS A 128 7.01 5.26 -4.83
CA HIS A 128 7.58 6.16 -5.80
C HIS A 128 6.92 7.54 -5.74
N GLY A 129 7.65 8.57 -6.04
CA GLY A 129 7.05 9.87 -6.32
C GLY A 129 6.24 9.82 -7.62
N ALA A 130 5.27 10.73 -7.75
CA ALA A 130 4.53 10.94 -8.99
C ALA A 130 4.27 12.43 -9.21
N LEU A 131 4.37 12.88 -10.44
CA LEU A 131 4.04 14.24 -10.83
C LEU A 131 3.35 14.29 -12.19
N LEU A 132 2.55 15.32 -12.38
CA LEU A 132 2.05 15.73 -13.68
C LEU A 132 3.07 16.66 -14.32
N ALA A 133 3.51 16.33 -15.52
CA ALA A 133 4.48 17.11 -16.28
C ALA A 133 4.05 17.28 -17.73
N GLY A 134 4.54 18.34 -18.36
CA GLY A 134 4.22 18.58 -19.75
C GLY A 134 5.23 19.50 -20.46
N ARG A 135 4.90 19.87 -21.69
CA ARG A 135 5.74 20.78 -22.51
C ARG A 135 5.54 22.22 -22.08
N GLY A 136 6.60 22.84 -21.54
CA GLY A 136 6.55 24.22 -21.05
C GLY A 136 5.66 24.40 -19.81
N ALA A 137 5.29 25.63 -19.52
CA ALA A 137 4.43 25.97 -18.40
C ALA A 137 3.01 25.46 -18.62
N LEU A 138 2.32 25.05 -17.53
CA LEU A 138 0.92 24.63 -17.60
C LEU A 138 0.06 25.81 -18.06
N PRO A 139 -0.67 25.69 -19.21
CA PRO A 139 -1.55 26.75 -19.66
C PRO A 139 -2.84 26.78 -18.82
N THR A 140 -3.24 27.93 -18.35
CA THR A 140 -4.49 28.10 -17.59
C THR A 140 -5.75 28.01 -18.47
N ARG A 141 -5.66 28.37 -19.74
CA ARG A 141 -6.74 28.31 -20.72
C ARG A 141 -6.17 27.96 -22.10
N PRO A 142 -5.94 26.68 -22.38
CA PRO A 142 -5.41 26.28 -23.67
C PRO A 142 -6.45 26.55 -24.77
N LEU A 143 -6.02 27.12 -25.90
CA LEU A 143 -6.86 27.33 -27.08
C LEU A 143 -7.22 26.00 -27.77
N VAL A 144 -6.36 25.00 -27.62
CA VAL A 144 -6.55 23.63 -28.11
C VAL A 144 -6.43 22.70 -26.92
N PRO A 145 -7.29 21.65 -26.80
CA PRO A 145 -7.19 20.70 -25.70
C PRO A 145 -5.79 20.10 -25.60
N LEU A 146 -5.25 20.02 -24.36
CA LEU A 146 -3.97 19.36 -24.11
C LEU A 146 -4.07 17.86 -24.41
N ARG A 147 -3.11 17.32 -25.11
CA ARG A 147 -3.03 15.89 -25.42
C ARG A 147 -2.29 15.18 -24.28
N ILE A 148 -2.97 14.27 -23.61
CA ILE A 148 -2.45 13.55 -22.45
C ILE A 148 -2.23 12.08 -22.78
N ALA A 149 -1.00 11.61 -22.68
CA ALA A 149 -0.67 10.23 -22.94
C ALA A 149 -1.13 9.31 -21.81
N ILE A 150 -1.95 8.31 -22.14
CA ILE A 150 -2.42 7.26 -21.24
C ILE A 150 -2.37 5.90 -21.93
N PRO A 151 -2.04 4.79 -21.21
CA PRO A 151 -2.02 3.45 -21.82
C PRO A 151 -3.42 2.96 -22.24
N SER A 152 -4.42 3.22 -21.40
CA SER A 152 -5.82 2.85 -21.60
C SER A 152 -6.74 3.74 -20.75
N PRO A 153 -8.04 3.78 -21.02
CA PRO A 153 -9.01 4.54 -20.21
C PRO A 153 -9.06 4.14 -18.74
N ASP A 154 -8.80 2.87 -18.43
CA ASP A 154 -8.80 2.31 -17.07
C ASP A 154 -7.41 2.30 -16.41
N ALA A 155 -6.40 2.79 -17.10
CA ALA A 155 -5.06 2.90 -16.51
C ALA A 155 -5.00 4.02 -15.47
N PRO A 156 -4.17 3.88 -14.42
CA PRO A 156 -4.06 4.91 -13.40
C PRO A 156 -3.51 6.24 -13.94
N GLU A 157 -2.80 6.24 -15.07
CA GLU A 157 -2.36 7.44 -15.77
C GLU A 157 -3.53 8.30 -16.28
N ALA A 158 -4.73 7.73 -16.44
CA ALA A 158 -5.94 8.50 -16.75
C ALA A 158 -6.27 9.55 -15.67
N ALA A 159 -5.74 9.38 -14.46
CA ALA A 159 -5.82 10.38 -13.40
C ALA A 159 -5.22 11.74 -13.81
N ALA A 160 -4.31 11.81 -14.79
CA ALA A 160 -3.82 13.07 -15.34
C ALA A 160 -4.94 13.89 -15.99
N LEU A 161 -5.80 13.23 -16.78
CA LEU A 161 -6.96 13.88 -17.37
C LEU A 161 -7.95 14.35 -16.31
N ALA A 162 -8.22 13.49 -15.30
CA ALA A 162 -9.09 13.85 -14.19
C ALA A 162 -8.55 15.03 -13.39
N ALA A 163 -7.24 15.08 -13.16
CA ALA A 163 -6.58 16.21 -12.49
C ALA A 163 -6.76 17.51 -13.28
N LEU A 164 -6.55 17.50 -14.61
CA LEU A 164 -6.73 18.67 -15.46
C LEU A 164 -8.20 19.11 -15.53
N ASP A 165 -9.14 18.17 -15.67
CA ASP A 165 -10.58 18.47 -15.64
C ASP A 165 -10.98 19.17 -14.32
N LEU A 166 -10.43 18.73 -13.17
CA LEU A 166 -10.67 19.35 -11.86
C LEU A 166 -10.06 20.77 -11.75
N LEU A 167 -9.01 21.05 -12.51
CA LEU A 167 -8.41 22.39 -12.62
C LEU A 167 -9.11 23.26 -13.67
N GLY A 168 -10.14 22.75 -14.36
CA GLY A 168 -10.84 23.46 -15.45
C GLY A 168 -10.02 23.58 -16.73
N ILE A 169 -9.02 22.71 -16.92
CA ILE A 169 -8.13 22.72 -18.09
C ILE A 169 -8.61 21.66 -19.09
N THR A 170 -8.95 22.09 -20.30
CA THR A 170 -9.42 21.20 -21.36
C THR A 170 -8.28 20.29 -21.84
N ALA A 171 -8.49 18.99 -21.79
CA ALA A 171 -7.52 17.98 -22.23
C ALA A 171 -8.19 16.84 -22.96
N GLN A 172 -7.45 16.05 -23.75
CA GLN A 172 -7.93 14.87 -24.45
C GLN A 172 -6.91 13.72 -24.34
N PRO A 173 -7.37 12.45 -24.30
CA PRO A 173 -6.48 11.31 -24.20
C PRO A 173 -5.77 11.03 -25.53
N VAL A 174 -4.49 10.64 -25.43
CA VAL A 174 -3.73 9.96 -26.49
C VAL A 174 -3.41 8.57 -25.99
N ILE A 175 -4.00 7.56 -26.59
CA ILE A 175 -3.82 6.17 -26.19
C ILE A 175 -2.48 5.65 -26.73
N GLY A 176 -1.63 5.14 -25.86
CA GLY A 176 -0.32 4.61 -26.22
C GLY A 176 0.63 4.52 -25.02
N VAL A 177 1.89 4.21 -25.29
CA VAL A 177 2.94 4.23 -24.26
C VAL A 177 3.27 5.69 -23.93
N PRO A 178 3.01 6.16 -22.68
CA PRO A 178 3.05 7.59 -22.37
C PRO A 178 4.37 8.28 -22.71
N GLU A 179 5.49 7.70 -22.37
CA GLU A 179 6.80 8.29 -22.62
C GLU A 179 7.14 8.34 -24.12
N ALA A 180 6.76 7.30 -24.88
CA ALA A 180 6.98 7.25 -26.32
C ALA A 180 6.11 8.30 -27.03
N ALA A 181 4.82 8.42 -26.68
CA ALA A 181 3.92 9.42 -27.24
C ALA A 181 4.36 10.84 -26.92
N PHE A 182 4.87 11.07 -25.69
CA PHE A 182 5.45 12.36 -25.31
C PHE A 182 6.71 12.66 -26.12
N ALA A 183 7.65 11.71 -26.22
CA ALA A 183 8.90 11.90 -26.99
C ALA A 183 8.63 12.18 -28.47
N ALA A 184 7.65 11.49 -29.08
CA ALA A 184 7.24 11.70 -30.47
C ALA A 184 6.49 13.02 -30.72
N GLY A 185 6.12 13.78 -29.68
CA GLY A 185 5.32 15.00 -29.81
C GLY A 185 3.83 14.75 -30.06
N GLU A 186 3.37 13.53 -29.90
CA GLU A 186 1.97 13.13 -30.00
C GLU A 186 1.17 13.55 -28.76
N ALA A 187 1.82 13.59 -27.59
CA ALA A 187 1.26 14.06 -26.34
C ALA A 187 1.99 15.32 -25.81
N ASP A 188 1.23 16.16 -25.11
CA ASP A 188 1.71 17.40 -24.51
C ASP A 188 2.06 17.24 -23.03
N ALA A 189 1.46 16.23 -22.36
CA ALA A 189 1.71 15.93 -20.95
C ALA A 189 1.45 14.46 -20.60
N LEU A 190 1.99 14.06 -19.43
CA LEU A 190 1.89 12.71 -18.89
C LEU A 190 2.08 12.71 -17.36
N ILE A 191 1.77 11.59 -16.72
CA ILE A 191 2.23 11.33 -15.34
C ILE A 191 3.63 10.71 -15.41
N VAL A 192 4.55 11.28 -14.66
CA VAL A 192 5.91 10.76 -14.48
C VAL A 192 6.04 10.18 -13.08
N THR A 193 6.47 8.92 -12.97
CA THR A 193 6.67 8.23 -11.70
C THR A 193 8.11 7.75 -11.56
N GLY A 194 8.56 7.52 -10.35
CA GLY A 194 9.87 6.96 -10.06
C GLY A 194 10.44 7.41 -8.72
N PRO A 195 11.66 6.96 -8.38
CA PRO A 195 12.36 7.43 -7.18
C PRO A 195 12.59 8.94 -7.17
N ASP A 196 12.97 9.50 -8.32
CA ASP A 196 13.06 10.95 -8.58
C ASP A 196 12.29 11.31 -9.86
N PRO A 197 10.96 11.50 -9.76
CA PRO A 197 10.15 11.81 -10.93
C PRO A 197 10.45 13.19 -11.52
N ALA A 198 10.98 14.12 -10.72
CA ALA A 198 11.33 15.45 -11.21
C ALA A 198 12.58 15.42 -12.11
N ALA A 199 13.61 14.69 -11.70
CA ALA A 199 14.80 14.48 -12.55
C ALA A 199 14.42 13.73 -13.83
N ARG A 200 13.57 12.71 -13.73
CA ARG A 200 13.08 11.92 -14.88
C ARG A 200 12.29 12.80 -15.86
N ALA A 201 11.38 13.66 -15.37
CA ALA A 201 10.63 14.58 -16.21
C ALA A 201 11.56 15.54 -16.96
N ARG A 202 12.53 16.15 -16.26
CA ARG A 202 13.51 17.05 -16.90
C ARG A 202 14.36 16.32 -17.96
N ALA A 203 14.77 15.08 -17.69
CA ALA A 203 15.52 14.28 -18.66
C ALA A 203 14.75 13.99 -19.94
N MET A 204 13.41 13.95 -19.87
CA MET A 204 12.53 13.82 -21.05
C MET A 204 12.18 15.18 -21.70
N GLY A 205 12.72 16.29 -21.20
CA GLY A 205 12.36 17.62 -21.65
C GLY A 205 10.98 18.10 -21.19
N ALA A 206 10.41 17.47 -20.16
CA ALA A 206 9.15 17.86 -19.57
C ALA A 206 9.35 18.80 -18.37
N VAL A 207 8.44 19.75 -18.21
CA VAL A 207 8.38 20.65 -17.06
C VAL A 207 7.41 20.10 -16.04
N PRO A 208 7.83 19.87 -14.78
CA PRO A 208 6.93 19.49 -13.70
C PRO A 208 5.87 20.57 -13.42
N TRP A 209 4.59 20.20 -13.37
CA TRP A 209 3.48 21.09 -13.09
C TRP A 209 2.95 20.96 -11.68
N TYR A 210 2.61 19.72 -11.29
CA TYR A 210 2.08 19.41 -9.98
C TYR A 210 2.68 18.14 -9.42
N LEU A 211 3.00 18.16 -8.13
CA LEU A 211 3.33 16.97 -7.37
C LEU A 211 2.01 16.24 -7.03
N LEU A 212 1.88 15.00 -7.50
CA LEU A 212 0.70 14.14 -7.27
C LEU A 212 0.91 13.19 -6.08
N SER A 213 1.74 13.57 -5.13
CA SER A 213 2.06 12.80 -3.94
C SER A 213 1.45 13.40 -2.68
N THR A 214 1.48 12.62 -1.61
CA THR A 214 0.98 13.05 -0.32
C THR A 214 1.93 14.04 0.37
N PRO A 215 1.43 14.86 1.32
CA PRO A 215 2.25 15.85 2.03
C PRO A 215 3.51 15.33 2.70
N ALA A 216 3.56 14.02 3.06
CA ALA A 216 4.72 13.42 3.71
C ALA A 216 5.99 13.42 2.84
N GLU A 217 5.86 13.49 1.51
CA GLU A 217 6.97 13.49 0.55
C GLU A 217 7.32 14.90 0.05
N GLY A 218 6.41 15.86 0.27
CA GLY A 218 6.47 17.19 -0.35
C GLY A 218 7.26 18.25 0.41
N GLN A 219 7.95 17.90 1.48
CA GLN A 219 8.54 18.92 2.37
C GLN A 219 9.67 19.76 1.77
N LEU A 220 10.19 19.44 0.58
CA LEU A 220 11.30 20.17 -0.03
C LEU A 220 11.15 20.35 -1.56
N SER A 221 9.96 20.23 -2.12
CA SER A 221 9.76 20.36 -3.56
C SER A 221 9.36 21.79 -3.94
N GLU A 222 10.08 22.40 -4.89
CA GLU A 222 9.66 23.64 -5.56
C GLU A 222 8.40 23.44 -6.43
N ILE A 223 7.99 22.16 -6.64
CA ILE A 223 6.82 21.80 -7.43
C ILE A 223 5.58 21.89 -6.53
N PRO A 224 4.56 22.68 -6.92
CA PRO A 224 3.36 22.82 -6.11
C PRO A 224 2.61 21.47 -5.96
N PRO A 225 2.08 21.16 -4.78
CA PRO A 225 1.26 19.98 -4.59
C PRO A 225 -0.08 20.13 -5.35
N PHE A 226 -0.60 19.02 -5.87
CA PHE A 226 -1.94 19.00 -6.45
C PHE A 226 -2.99 19.31 -5.36
N PRO A 227 -3.91 20.27 -5.59
CA PRO A 227 -4.87 20.68 -4.55
C PRO A 227 -5.89 19.58 -4.28
N VAL A 228 -6.13 19.27 -3.01
CA VAL A 228 -7.10 18.24 -2.58
C VAL A 228 -8.26 18.94 -1.84
N THR A 229 -9.30 19.31 -2.56
CA THR A 229 -10.42 20.12 -2.03
C THR A 229 -11.76 19.38 -2.04
N SER A 230 -11.90 18.26 -2.73
CA SER A 230 -13.16 17.53 -2.88
C SER A 230 -12.97 16.01 -2.90
N PRO A 231 -14.06 15.21 -2.80
CA PRO A 231 -14.00 13.76 -2.99
C PRO A 231 -13.39 13.36 -4.34
N ALA A 232 -13.69 14.10 -5.42
CA ALA A 232 -13.11 13.81 -6.74
C ALA A 232 -11.58 13.91 -6.74
N HIS A 233 -11.01 14.93 -6.09
CA HIS A 233 -9.55 15.06 -5.94
C HIS A 233 -8.95 13.86 -5.18
N ARG A 234 -9.63 13.35 -4.12
CA ARG A 234 -9.19 12.14 -3.42
C ARG A 234 -9.23 10.90 -4.31
N GLY A 235 -10.21 10.80 -5.21
CA GLY A 235 -10.29 9.75 -6.22
C GLY A 235 -9.10 9.77 -7.19
N VAL A 236 -8.71 10.95 -7.65
CA VAL A 236 -7.52 11.15 -8.50
C VAL A 236 -6.26 10.71 -7.76
N LEU A 237 -6.06 11.15 -6.51
CA LEU A 237 -4.88 10.74 -5.73
C LEU A 237 -4.84 9.24 -5.46
N ALA A 238 -6.00 8.60 -5.25
CA ALA A 238 -6.07 7.15 -5.10
C ALA A 238 -5.66 6.40 -6.38
N ALA A 239 -6.04 6.91 -7.55
CA ALA A 239 -5.61 6.35 -8.82
C ALA A 239 -4.10 6.49 -9.01
N VAL A 240 -3.55 7.68 -8.75
CA VAL A 240 -2.10 7.94 -8.82
C VAL A 240 -1.32 7.07 -7.82
N ALA A 241 -1.85 6.88 -6.61
CA ALA A 241 -1.26 5.99 -5.61
C ALA A 241 -1.10 4.55 -6.12
N GLY A 242 -1.96 4.13 -7.06
CA GLY A 242 -1.82 2.86 -7.78
C GLY A 242 -0.52 2.75 -8.59
N LEU A 243 0.02 3.87 -9.10
CA LEU A 243 1.33 3.95 -9.75
C LEU A 243 2.48 4.09 -8.75
N GLN A 244 2.24 4.83 -7.67
CA GLN A 244 3.28 5.14 -6.68
C GLN A 244 3.67 3.94 -5.84
N MET A 245 2.69 3.14 -5.39
CA MET A 245 2.99 1.96 -4.59
C MET A 245 3.55 0.81 -5.44
N ARG A 246 4.84 0.58 -5.35
CA ARG A 246 5.50 -0.55 -6.02
C ARG A 246 5.02 -1.88 -5.46
N ALA A 247 5.07 -2.01 -4.15
CA ALA A 247 4.53 -3.14 -3.40
C ALA A 247 4.37 -2.77 -1.93
N ALA A 248 3.41 -3.37 -1.26
CA ALA A 248 3.25 -3.37 0.18
C ALA A 248 3.19 -4.79 0.71
N LEU A 249 3.76 -5.04 1.89
CA LEU A 249 3.53 -6.25 2.65
C LEU A 249 2.45 -5.98 3.67
N VAL A 250 1.33 -6.66 3.54
CA VAL A 250 0.17 -6.45 4.42
C VAL A 250 -0.20 -7.72 5.17
N MET A 251 -0.79 -7.54 6.35
CA MET A 251 -1.40 -8.59 7.17
C MET A 251 -2.94 -8.47 7.16
N PRO A 252 -3.68 -9.55 7.49
CA PRO A 252 -5.14 -9.51 7.64
C PRO A 252 -5.58 -8.51 8.72
N ALA A 253 -6.79 -7.94 8.55
CA ALA A 253 -7.37 -6.97 9.47
C ALA A 253 -7.48 -7.46 10.93
N LEU A 254 -7.78 -8.73 11.12
CA LEU A 254 -8.01 -9.33 12.44
C LEU A 254 -6.75 -9.98 13.04
N THR A 255 -5.56 -9.62 12.55
CA THR A 255 -4.31 -10.10 13.16
C THR A 255 -4.17 -9.55 14.58
N PRO A 256 -3.88 -10.40 15.59
CA PRO A 256 -3.68 -9.96 16.97
C PRO A 256 -2.61 -8.85 17.10
N ALA A 257 -2.86 -7.89 17.98
CA ALA A 257 -2.02 -6.70 18.12
C ALA A 257 -0.56 -7.01 18.52
N ASP A 258 -0.34 -8.01 19.35
CA ASP A 258 0.97 -8.51 19.73
C ASP A 258 1.74 -9.10 18.55
N THR A 259 1.05 -9.89 17.73
CA THR A 259 1.59 -10.44 16.47
C THR A 259 1.98 -9.31 15.51
N VAL A 260 1.10 -8.32 15.31
CA VAL A 260 1.39 -7.14 14.49
C VAL A 260 2.62 -6.39 15.02
N ALA A 261 2.72 -6.21 16.34
CA ALA A 261 3.84 -5.52 16.96
C ALA A 261 5.19 -6.24 16.72
N ILE A 262 5.19 -7.57 16.79
CA ILE A 262 6.38 -8.40 16.50
C ILE A 262 6.83 -8.17 15.04
N TRP A 263 5.93 -8.29 14.08
CA TRP A 263 6.25 -8.15 12.66
C TRP A 263 6.60 -6.71 12.27
N ARG A 264 5.96 -5.70 12.88
CA ARG A 264 6.35 -4.29 12.69
C ARG A 264 7.77 -4.02 13.19
N ARG A 265 8.14 -4.60 14.35
CA ARG A 265 9.52 -4.49 14.85
C ARG A 265 10.51 -5.15 13.90
N ALA A 266 10.17 -6.32 13.35
CA ALA A 266 11.01 -7.00 12.37
C ALA A 266 11.18 -6.16 11.09
N ALA A 267 10.14 -5.44 10.67
CA ALA A 267 10.14 -4.58 9.48
C ALA A 267 10.98 -3.29 9.64
N MET A 268 11.42 -2.93 10.86
CA MET A 268 12.17 -1.67 11.10
C MET A 268 13.46 -1.54 10.30
N ARG A 269 14.01 -2.64 9.79
CA ARG A 269 15.20 -2.65 8.93
C ARG A 269 14.92 -2.42 7.45
N TRP A 270 13.64 -2.32 7.08
CA TRP A 270 13.26 -2.14 5.67
C TRP A 270 13.85 -0.88 5.03
N PRO A 271 13.87 0.31 5.69
CA PRO A 271 14.51 1.50 5.13
C PRO A 271 15.99 1.33 4.82
N ASP A 272 16.73 0.55 5.62
CA ASP A 272 18.15 0.30 5.38
C ASP A 272 18.35 -0.61 4.16
N GLU A 273 17.49 -1.62 3.99
CA GLU A 273 17.50 -2.50 2.82
C GLU A 273 17.18 -1.73 1.53
N GLU A 274 16.12 -0.91 1.53
CA GLU A 274 15.74 -0.12 0.35
C GLU A 274 16.78 0.96 0.03
N ARG A 275 17.45 1.53 1.02
CA ARG A 275 18.53 2.50 0.79
C ARG A 275 19.71 1.91 0.03
N ALA A 276 19.95 0.62 0.14
CA ALA A 276 20.94 -0.10 -0.66
C ALA A 276 20.50 -0.28 -2.13
N HIS A 277 19.22 0.01 -2.43
CA HIS A 277 18.61 -0.15 -3.75
C HIS A 277 17.83 1.13 -4.14
N PRO A 278 18.49 2.26 -4.41
CA PRO A 278 17.83 3.57 -4.59
C PRO A 278 16.83 3.61 -5.75
N ASP A 279 16.99 2.74 -6.75
CA ASP A 279 16.07 2.65 -7.90
C ASP A 279 14.69 2.10 -7.52
N LEU A 280 14.52 1.56 -6.31
CA LEU A 280 13.29 0.90 -5.89
C LEU A 280 12.31 1.84 -5.19
N GLY A 281 12.76 3.00 -4.74
CA GLY A 281 11.91 4.06 -4.19
C GLY A 281 12.05 4.27 -2.69
N LEU A 282 11.14 5.06 -2.13
CA LEU A 282 11.10 5.39 -0.70
C LEU A 282 10.53 4.21 0.09
N ALA A 283 11.30 3.76 1.08
CA ALA A 283 10.85 2.77 2.04
C ALA A 283 9.98 3.40 3.12
N LEU A 284 8.75 2.94 3.28
CA LEU A 284 7.84 3.38 4.31
C LEU A 284 7.50 2.23 5.27
N ILE A 285 7.50 2.55 6.57
CA ILE A 285 7.13 1.65 7.67
C ILE A 285 6.23 2.37 8.67
N GLY A 286 5.61 1.63 9.57
CA GLY A 286 4.82 2.19 10.68
C GLY A 286 3.70 3.11 10.22
N THR A 287 3.62 4.32 10.78
CA THR A 287 2.59 5.33 10.46
C THR A 287 2.72 5.85 9.05
N GLY A 288 3.94 5.98 8.51
CA GLY A 288 4.17 6.37 7.11
C GLY A 288 3.60 5.35 6.13
N ALA A 289 3.84 4.05 6.38
CA ALA A 289 3.24 2.99 5.57
C ALA A 289 1.71 2.97 5.67
N ALA A 290 1.16 3.15 6.87
CA ALA A 290 -0.28 3.18 7.09
C ALA A 290 -0.94 4.38 6.37
N GLY A 291 -0.34 5.56 6.45
CA GLY A 291 -0.83 6.77 5.78
C GLY A 291 -0.82 6.64 4.25
N ALA A 292 0.30 6.20 3.67
CA ALA A 292 0.40 5.98 2.23
C ALA A 292 -0.58 4.89 1.75
N PHE A 293 -0.70 3.80 2.49
CA PHE A 293 -1.62 2.70 2.17
C PHE A 293 -3.09 3.13 2.20
N ALA A 294 -3.47 4.00 3.14
CA ALA A 294 -4.86 4.48 3.27
C ALA A 294 -5.36 5.23 2.03
N ILE A 295 -4.46 5.85 1.24
CA ILE A 295 -4.82 6.58 0.02
C ILE A 295 -5.38 5.65 -1.04
N LEU A 296 -4.89 4.40 -1.09
CA LEU A 296 -5.32 3.39 -2.06
C LEU A 296 -6.75 2.88 -1.83
N SER A 297 -7.33 3.19 -0.67
CA SER A 297 -8.70 2.83 -0.31
C SER A 297 -9.49 4.09 0.06
N PRO A 298 -9.75 4.98 -0.91
CA PRO A 298 -10.46 6.22 -0.65
C PRO A 298 -11.89 5.94 -0.15
N PRO A 299 -12.53 6.91 0.49
CA PRO A 299 -13.90 6.76 0.96
C PRO A 299 -14.85 6.52 -0.23
N PRO A 300 -16.03 5.90 0.03
CA PRO A 300 -16.95 5.49 -1.04
C PRO A 300 -17.35 6.61 -2.00
N GLU A 301 -17.58 7.82 -1.49
CA GLU A 301 -17.92 8.98 -2.31
C GLU A 301 -16.81 9.38 -3.30
N ALA A 302 -15.54 9.24 -2.91
CA ALA A 302 -14.41 9.50 -3.78
C ALA A 302 -14.27 8.40 -4.86
N THR A 303 -14.50 7.15 -4.48
CA THR A 303 -14.51 6.02 -5.40
C THR A 303 -15.61 6.19 -6.45
N LEU A 304 -16.83 6.52 -6.03
CA LEU A 304 -17.96 6.75 -6.92
C LEU A 304 -17.73 7.94 -7.84
N ALA A 305 -17.19 9.04 -7.32
CA ALA A 305 -16.86 10.22 -8.13
C ALA A 305 -15.86 9.88 -9.24
N TYR A 306 -14.80 9.11 -8.92
CA TYR A 306 -13.79 8.70 -9.90
C TYR A 306 -14.37 7.76 -10.97
N ARG A 307 -15.18 6.77 -10.57
CA ARG A 307 -15.86 5.84 -11.51
C ARG A 307 -16.84 6.56 -12.41
N SER A 308 -17.64 7.48 -11.86
CA SER A 308 -18.57 8.31 -12.64
C SER A 308 -17.82 9.17 -13.65
N TRP A 309 -16.68 9.72 -13.27
CA TRP A 309 -15.82 10.46 -14.17
C TRP A 309 -15.28 9.56 -15.31
N LEU A 310 -14.79 8.34 -14.99
CA LEU A 310 -14.32 7.37 -16.02
C LEU A 310 -15.41 7.04 -17.04
N ASP A 311 -16.64 6.78 -16.58
CA ASP A 311 -17.79 6.48 -17.47
C ASP A 311 -18.13 7.71 -18.34
N GLN A 312 -18.31 8.87 -17.74
CA GLN A 312 -18.75 10.07 -18.44
C GLN A 312 -17.69 10.63 -19.40
N ARG A 313 -16.43 10.58 -18.99
CA ARG A 313 -15.33 11.25 -19.70
C ARG A 313 -14.61 10.33 -20.70
N LEU A 314 -14.45 9.07 -20.38
CA LEU A 314 -13.68 8.11 -21.15
C LEU A 314 -14.52 6.94 -21.67
N GLY A 315 -15.84 6.91 -21.36
CA GLY A 315 -16.73 5.80 -21.74
C GLY A 315 -16.37 4.47 -21.07
N TRP A 316 -15.54 4.50 -20.01
CA TRP A 316 -15.10 3.29 -19.32
C TRP A 316 -16.16 2.80 -18.34
N ARG A 317 -16.60 1.56 -18.51
CA ARG A 317 -17.46 0.83 -17.57
C ARG A 317 -16.77 -0.46 -17.16
N ALA A 318 -16.72 -0.67 -15.84
CA ALA A 318 -16.18 -1.89 -15.30
C ALA A 318 -17.05 -3.09 -15.76
N GLY A 319 -16.40 -4.09 -16.35
CA GLY A 319 -17.00 -5.36 -16.75
C GLY A 319 -16.93 -6.43 -15.65
#